data_e00477bec4e66307fbda81fdeab855aa
#
_entry.id   e00477bec4e66307fbda81fdeab855aa
#
_cell.length_a   1.000
_cell.length_b   1.000
_cell.length_c   1.000
_cell.angle_alpha   90.00
_cell.angle_beta   90.00
_cell.angle_gamma   90.00
#
_symmetry.space_group_name_H-M   'P 1'
#
loop_
_entity.id
_entity.type
_entity.pdbx_description
1 polymer ?
#
loop_
_entity_poly.entity_id
_entity_poly.type
_entity_poly.pdbx_seq_one_letter_code
_entity_poly.pdbx_strand_id
1 'polypeptide(L)'
;MYNSRGIYSISDYKGDTALLHEFTVRGRDLFAGEPDAEVRRQRNTRRSIALVQGDLLTNERAETAGLSARVYRGGVAGFASIADTSEESVRRVLDEAKKNAAFLDGQVALGKPALPKAPSGAFRMTREPGDPEQKAYVDFARAVDEYVVANCPKLVSRRLMFRADCMEKVLTVSGGTDAHTYLPRCYLYLIFSTETSEGVPVELVSVVGGYGSFAVLFRDPKDLFPEVDLLYGKLLAKAEGVRPAPGLKTCILGGELTGMLAHEAVGHTVEADLVLGGSVAGPMLGKVVASPLVSLTDYAHSAFGKSAPLPVYVDDEGTPAVDAEIIRDGILVGYMNNRDTACRFGMKPQGNARAYDFSDEPLIRMRNTAILPGKSRLSDMIASVEDGYYLTDTRNGQADTTGEFMFGISMGYEIKNGKLGRALLDTTISGVAFEMLKTVDMVSDTVTWNSSGFCGKKQPMPVGLGGPELRCTLMMGGR
;
A
#
# COMPACT_ATOMS: atom_id res chain seq x y z
N MET A 1 -23.70 -8.70 7.17
CA MET A 1 -23.42 -9.39 8.44
C MET A 1 -22.34 -10.42 8.15
N TYR A 2 -21.07 -10.08 8.41
CA TYR A 2 -19.96 -11.01 8.29
C TYR A 2 -19.62 -11.52 9.70
N ASN A 3 -19.68 -12.83 9.86
CA ASN A 3 -19.53 -13.53 11.13
C ASN A 3 -18.05 -13.60 11.51
N SER A 4 -17.68 -13.12 12.68
CA SER A 4 -16.32 -13.01 13.22
C SER A 4 -15.80 -14.35 13.81
N ARG A 5 -15.89 -15.45 13.07
CA ARG A 5 -15.25 -16.74 13.42
C ARG A 5 -14.75 -17.42 12.15
N GLY A 6 -13.61 -16.95 11.64
CA GLY A 6 -12.96 -17.54 10.47
C GLY A 6 -11.84 -18.53 10.82
N ILE A 7 -12.11 -19.53 11.66
CA ILE A 7 -11.31 -20.75 11.70
C ILE A 7 -12.09 -21.77 10.86
N TYR A 8 -11.79 -21.83 9.56
CA TYR A 8 -12.38 -22.85 8.70
C TYR A 8 -11.54 -24.13 8.70
N SER A 9 -12.23 -25.26 8.82
CA SER A 9 -11.73 -26.62 8.83
C SER A 9 -11.04 -26.98 7.50
N ILE A 10 -9.97 -27.73 7.59
CA ILE A 10 -9.04 -28.17 6.53
C ILE A 10 -9.69 -29.17 5.52
N SER A 11 -11.00 -29.44 5.57
CA SER A 11 -11.56 -30.63 4.89
C SER A 11 -11.84 -30.53 3.39
N ASP A 12 -11.78 -29.37 2.73
CA ASP A 12 -12.34 -29.22 1.38
C ASP A 12 -11.35 -28.92 0.23
N TYR A 13 -10.02 -28.98 0.48
CA TYR A 13 -9.02 -28.76 -0.57
C TYR A 13 -8.06 -29.94 -0.74
N LYS A 14 -8.39 -30.88 -1.65
CA LYS A 14 -7.64 -32.13 -1.87
C LYS A 14 -6.42 -32.06 -2.79
N GLY A 15 -5.99 -30.90 -3.29
CA GLY A 15 -4.90 -30.87 -4.27
C GLY A 15 -3.60 -30.21 -3.78
N ASP A 16 -3.66 -29.04 -3.14
CA ASP A 16 -2.48 -28.21 -2.84
C ASP A 16 -2.12 -28.15 -1.34
N THR A 17 -3.05 -28.51 -0.45
CA THR A 17 -2.84 -28.53 1.00
C THR A 17 -1.91 -29.63 1.46
N ALA A 18 -1.82 -30.75 0.76
CA ALA A 18 -0.89 -31.84 1.08
C ALA A 18 0.57 -31.39 0.91
N LEU A 19 0.88 -30.67 -0.18
CA LEU A 19 2.21 -30.08 -0.41
C LEU A 19 2.58 -29.03 0.62
N LEU A 20 1.60 -28.20 1.05
CA LEU A 20 1.79 -27.19 2.09
C LEU A 20 2.06 -27.85 3.46
N HIS A 21 1.32 -28.91 3.79
CA HIS A 21 1.47 -29.62 5.06
C HIS A 21 2.80 -30.42 5.11
N GLU A 22 3.19 -31.09 4.03
CA GLU A 22 4.49 -31.76 3.94
C GLU A 22 5.67 -30.80 4.05
N PHE A 23 5.58 -29.63 3.41
CA PHE A 23 6.62 -28.62 3.47
C PHE A 23 6.78 -28.06 4.90
N THR A 24 5.70 -27.76 5.60
CA THR A 24 5.74 -27.22 6.98
C THR A 24 6.21 -28.25 8.01
N VAL A 25 5.81 -29.51 7.90
CA VAL A 25 6.21 -30.56 8.83
C VAL A 25 7.70 -30.92 8.66
N ARG A 26 8.18 -31.07 7.42
CA ARG A 26 9.60 -31.35 7.13
C ARG A 26 10.49 -30.12 7.33
N GLY A 27 9.95 -28.90 7.19
CA GLY A 27 10.67 -27.67 7.39
C GLY A 27 11.25 -27.52 8.80
N ARG A 28 10.57 -28.00 9.83
CA ARG A 28 11.06 -27.94 11.23
C ARG A 28 12.31 -28.78 11.45
N ASP A 29 12.37 -29.96 10.84
CA ASP A 29 13.55 -30.85 10.94
C ASP A 29 14.78 -30.25 10.21
N LEU A 30 14.54 -29.39 9.21
CA LEU A 30 15.61 -28.69 8.48
C LEU A 30 16.32 -27.63 9.33
N PHE A 31 15.65 -27.07 10.34
CA PHE A 31 16.22 -26.07 11.24
C PHE A 31 17.03 -26.65 12.40
N ALA A 32 17.29 -27.98 12.43
CA ALA A 32 18.04 -28.61 13.51
C ALA A 32 19.40 -27.92 13.71
N GLY A 33 19.56 -27.28 14.88
CA GLY A 33 20.77 -26.52 15.22
C GLY A 33 20.76 -25.03 14.82
N GLU A 34 19.69 -24.52 14.18
CA GLU A 34 19.55 -23.09 13.82
C GLU A 34 18.37 -22.48 14.59
N PRO A 35 18.63 -21.74 15.68
CA PRO A 35 17.56 -21.21 16.54
C PRO A 35 16.77 -20.06 15.90
N ASP A 36 17.36 -19.35 14.93
CA ASP A 36 16.79 -18.19 14.25
C ASP A 36 16.98 -18.33 12.72
N ALA A 37 16.07 -19.08 12.11
CA ALA A 37 16.06 -19.30 10.66
C ALA A 37 14.61 -19.29 10.14
N GLU A 38 14.43 -18.87 8.90
CA GLU A 38 13.18 -18.88 8.19
C GLU A 38 13.37 -19.35 6.75
N VAL A 39 12.37 -20.08 6.24
CA VAL A 39 12.26 -20.46 4.83
C VAL A 39 10.91 -20.02 4.32
N ARG A 40 10.92 -19.33 3.16
CA ARG A 40 9.73 -18.84 2.48
C ARG A 40 9.68 -19.42 1.07
N ARG A 41 8.58 -20.08 0.75
CA ARG A 41 8.16 -20.37 -0.62
C ARG A 41 7.21 -19.27 -1.06
N GLN A 42 7.45 -18.68 -2.21
CA GLN A 42 6.61 -17.63 -2.73
C GLN A 42 6.30 -17.85 -4.21
N ARG A 43 5.06 -17.54 -4.59
CA ARG A 43 4.57 -17.50 -5.95
C ARG A 43 3.80 -16.21 -6.16
N ASN A 44 4.21 -15.43 -7.15
CA ASN A 44 3.48 -14.24 -7.58
C ASN A 44 2.90 -14.48 -8.97
N THR A 45 1.63 -14.16 -9.16
CA THR A 45 0.99 -14.14 -10.48
C THR A 45 0.57 -12.73 -10.83
N ARG A 46 0.64 -12.38 -12.10
CA ARG A 46 0.22 -11.08 -12.61
C ARG A 46 -0.53 -11.25 -13.91
N ARG A 47 -1.60 -10.46 -14.09
CA ARG A 47 -2.30 -10.29 -15.35
C ARG A 47 -2.39 -8.80 -15.67
N SER A 48 -2.19 -8.47 -16.94
CA SER A 48 -2.31 -7.10 -17.46
C SER A 48 -3.07 -7.13 -18.76
N ILE A 49 -4.17 -6.40 -18.83
CA ILE A 49 -4.96 -6.20 -20.03
C ILE A 49 -5.10 -4.69 -20.25
N ALA A 50 -4.88 -4.21 -21.46
CA ALA A 50 -5.11 -2.82 -21.80
C ALA A 50 -5.85 -2.68 -23.11
N LEU A 51 -6.98 -1.99 -23.06
CA LEU A 51 -7.68 -1.45 -24.22
C LEU A 51 -7.33 0.04 -24.36
N VAL A 52 -6.91 0.44 -25.54
CA VAL A 52 -6.65 1.85 -25.92
C VAL A 52 -7.48 2.17 -27.13
N GLN A 53 -8.41 3.11 -27.03
CA GLN A 53 -9.35 3.46 -28.09
C GLN A 53 -10.16 2.26 -28.62
N GLY A 54 -10.40 1.23 -27.77
CA GLY A 54 -11.08 -0.01 -28.12
C GLY A 54 -10.17 -1.14 -28.59
N ASP A 55 -8.93 -0.84 -28.98
CA ASP A 55 -7.96 -1.84 -29.42
C ASP A 55 -7.27 -2.52 -28.25
N LEU A 56 -7.16 -3.85 -28.30
CA LEU A 56 -6.45 -4.65 -27.29
C LEU A 56 -4.94 -4.56 -27.53
N LEU A 57 -4.24 -3.72 -26.76
CA LEU A 57 -2.80 -3.52 -26.88
C LEU A 57 -1.98 -4.41 -25.94
N THR A 58 -2.53 -4.77 -24.79
CA THR A 58 -1.86 -5.64 -23.81
C THR A 58 -2.78 -6.76 -23.39
N ASN A 59 -2.27 -7.99 -23.39
CA ASN A 59 -2.95 -9.18 -22.90
C ASN A 59 -1.91 -10.16 -22.37
N GLU A 60 -1.39 -9.90 -21.18
CA GLU A 60 -0.23 -10.58 -20.61
C GLU A 60 -0.59 -11.32 -19.33
N ARG A 61 0.10 -12.46 -19.13
CA ARG A 61 0.15 -13.19 -17.88
C ARG A 61 1.60 -13.51 -17.55
N ALA A 62 2.00 -13.22 -16.32
CA ALA A 62 3.32 -13.54 -15.80
C ALA A 62 3.20 -14.28 -14.48
N GLU A 63 4.21 -15.10 -14.18
CA GLU A 63 4.35 -15.82 -12.92
C GLU A 63 5.82 -15.85 -12.52
N THR A 64 6.09 -15.61 -11.24
CA THR A 64 7.39 -15.87 -10.61
C THR A 64 7.18 -16.81 -9.43
N ALA A 65 8.09 -17.78 -9.24
CA ALA A 65 8.03 -18.69 -8.12
C ALA A 65 9.44 -19.11 -7.68
N GLY A 66 9.61 -19.30 -6.38
CA GLY A 66 10.90 -19.73 -5.83
C GLY A 66 10.90 -19.86 -4.32
N LEU A 67 12.07 -20.10 -3.78
CA LEU A 67 12.36 -20.23 -2.37
C LEU A 67 13.36 -19.16 -1.94
N SER A 68 13.21 -18.70 -0.70
CA SER A 68 14.26 -17.96 0.02
C SER A 68 14.44 -18.50 1.42
N ALA A 69 15.62 -18.31 1.97
CA ALA A 69 15.93 -18.56 3.36
C ALA A 69 16.70 -17.40 3.95
N ARG A 70 16.48 -17.15 5.25
CA ARG A 70 17.25 -16.20 6.03
C ARG A 70 17.67 -16.86 7.34
N VAL A 71 18.92 -16.69 7.71
CA VAL A 71 19.51 -17.22 8.94
C VAL A 71 20.17 -16.09 9.70
N TYR A 72 19.83 -15.96 10.97
CA TYR A 72 20.42 -14.95 11.84
C TYR A 72 21.58 -15.55 12.66
N ARG A 73 22.70 -14.85 12.68
CA ARG A 73 23.88 -15.22 13.46
C ARG A 73 24.61 -13.96 13.92
N GLY A 74 24.99 -13.88 15.19
CA GLY A 74 25.77 -12.75 15.72
C GLY A 74 25.10 -11.37 15.52
N GLY A 75 23.76 -11.30 15.35
CA GLY A 75 23.02 -10.08 15.07
C GLY A 75 23.05 -9.61 13.62
N VAL A 76 23.51 -10.44 12.69
CA VAL A 76 23.42 -10.25 11.23
C VAL A 76 22.52 -11.31 10.60
N ALA A 77 21.96 -11.02 9.45
CA ALA A 77 21.19 -11.97 8.67
C ALA A 77 21.93 -12.34 7.39
N GLY A 78 22.05 -13.65 7.14
CA GLY A 78 22.44 -14.18 5.83
C GLY A 78 21.20 -14.55 5.06
N PHE A 79 21.08 -14.10 3.82
CA PHE A 79 19.96 -14.34 2.92
C PHE A 79 20.43 -15.12 1.68
N ALA A 80 19.57 -16.01 1.19
CA ALA A 80 19.73 -16.67 -0.10
C ALA A 80 18.36 -16.94 -0.74
N SER A 81 18.32 -17.00 -2.07
CA SER A 81 17.10 -17.32 -2.83
C SER A 81 17.43 -18.16 -4.07
N ILE A 82 16.43 -18.91 -4.55
CA ILE A 82 16.52 -19.74 -5.73
C ILE A 82 15.17 -19.81 -6.46
N ALA A 83 15.19 -19.70 -7.81
CA ALA A 83 13.99 -19.81 -8.66
C ALA A 83 13.59 -21.28 -8.89
N ASP A 84 13.48 -22.04 -7.81
CA ASP A 84 13.03 -23.43 -7.79
C ASP A 84 12.30 -23.69 -6.48
N THR A 85 11.36 -24.63 -6.48
CA THR A 85 10.52 -24.96 -5.33
C THR A 85 10.62 -26.43 -4.91
N SER A 86 11.63 -27.16 -5.42
CA SER A 86 11.88 -28.57 -5.06
C SER A 86 12.35 -28.73 -3.62
N GLU A 87 12.18 -29.92 -3.05
CA GLU A 87 12.64 -30.25 -1.70
C GLU A 87 14.18 -30.15 -1.57
N GLU A 88 14.92 -30.53 -2.61
CA GLU A 88 16.37 -30.37 -2.65
C GLU A 88 16.79 -28.90 -2.55
N SER A 89 16.08 -28.02 -3.25
CA SER A 89 16.33 -26.58 -3.23
C SER A 89 16.03 -25.92 -1.88
N VAL A 90 15.13 -26.48 -1.06
CA VAL A 90 14.91 -26.00 0.31
C VAL A 90 16.20 -26.15 1.15
N ARG A 91 16.85 -27.29 1.09
CA ARG A 91 18.12 -27.52 1.81
C ARG A 91 19.23 -26.62 1.29
N ARG A 92 19.33 -26.54 -0.04
CA ARG A 92 20.34 -25.74 -0.71
C ARG A 92 20.24 -24.25 -0.33
N VAL A 93 19.03 -23.66 -0.38
CA VAL A 93 18.84 -22.24 -0.06
C VAL A 93 19.14 -21.96 1.42
N LEU A 94 18.78 -22.88 2.32
CA LEU A 94 19.07 -22.74 3.75
C LEU A 94 20.58 -22.83 4.03
N ASP A 95 21.28 -23.76 3.38
CA ASP A 95 22.74 -23.89 3.56
C ASP A 95 23.50 -22.67 3.02
N GLU A 96 23.07 -22.09 1.90
CA GLU A 96 23.67 -20.85 1.39
C GLU A 96 23.37 -19.66 2.33
N ALA A 97 22.16 -19.54 2.87
CA ALA A 97 21.85 -18.51 3.86
C ALA A 97 22.72 -18.65 5.13
N LYS A 98 22.99 -19.89 5.60
CA LYS A 98 23.92 -20.15 6.72
C LYS A 98 25.34 -19.69 6.42
N LYS A 99 25.86 -19.99 5.22
CA LYS A 99 27.19 -19.56 4.79
C LYS A 99 27.28 -18.03 4.75
N ASN A 100 26.27 -17.39 4.17
CA ASN A 100 26.20 -15.93 4.11
C ASN A 100 26.14 -15.30 5.51
N ALA A 101 25.36 -15.87 6.44
CA ALA A 101 25.28 -15.40 7.81
C ALA A 101 26.63 -15.55 8.53
N ALA A 102 27.31 -16.69 8.37
CA ALA A 102 28.66 -16.94 8.96
C ALA A 102 29.71 -15.99 8.41
N PHE A 103 29.68 -15.70 7.10
CA PHE A 103 30.58 -14.74 6.48
C PHE A 103 30.36 -13.32 7.03
N LEU A 104 29.12 -12.87 7.09
CA LEU A 104 28.76 -11.53 7.59
C LEU A 104 29.08 -11.37 9.09
N ASP A 105 28.82 -12.40 9.91
CA ASP A 105 29.15 -12.40 11.34
C ASP A 105 30.68 -12.19 11.56
N GLY A 106 31.53 -12.79 10.71
CA GLY A 106 32.96 -12.58 10.74
C GLY A 106 33.45 -11.20 10.29
N GLN A 107 32.59 -10.39 9.64
CA GLN A 107 32.96 -9.06 9.12
C GLN A 107 32.45 -7.92 9.98
N VAL A 108 31.45 -8.15 10.82
CA VAL A 108 30.78 -7.10 11.61
C VAL A 108 31.35 -7.06 13.01
N ALA A 109 31.80 -5.87 13.46
CA ALA A 109 32.24 -5.65 14.83
C ALA A 109 31.13 -6.01 15.83
N LEU A 110 31.54 -6.68 16.90
CA LEU A 110 30.67 -7.17 17.99
C LEU A 110 29.79 -6.09 18.60
N GLY A 111 28.63 -6.49 19.08
CA GLY A 111 27.75 -5.65 19.90
C GLY A 111 26.32 -5.48 19.41
N LYS A 112 25.87 -6.27 18.41
CA LYS A 112 24.44 -6.26 18.07
C LYS A 112 23.64 -7.05 19.10
N PRO A 113 22.48 -6.53 19.55
CA PRO A 113 21.65 -7.26 20.49
C PRO A 113 21.09 -8.54 19.84
N ALA A 114 20.90 -9.57 20.65
CA ALA A 114 20.20 -10.78 20.20
C ALA A 114 18.78 -10.45 19.76
N LEU A 115 18.33 -11.06 18.66
CA LEU A 115 16.95 -10.87 18.21
C LEU A 115 15.95 -11.37 19.26
N PRO A 116 14.77 -10.71 19.35
CA PRO A 116 13.68 -11.27 20.11
C PRO A 116 13.35 -12.68 19.59
N LYS A 117 13.02 -13.60 20.49
CA LYS A 117 12.62 -14.96 20.09
C LYS A 117 11.49 -14.87 19.05
N ALA A 118 11.66 -15.61 17.95
CA ALA A 118 10.62 -15.69 16.94
C ALA A 118 9.33 -16.25 17.57
N PRO A 119 8.18 -15.59 17.37
CA PRO A 119 6.92 -16.10 17.88
C PRO A 119 6.56 -17.43 17.22
N SER A 120 5.70 -18.21 17.88
CA SER A 120 5.14 -19.44 17.32
C SER A 120 3.65 -19.27 17.06
N GLY A 121 3.14 -19.82 15.97
CA GLY A 121 1.72 -19.75 15.64
C GLY A 121 1.43 -20.30 14.26
N ALA A 122 0.16 -20.59 14.00
CA ALA A 122 -0.30 -21.00 12.68
C ALA A 122 -1.24 -19.94 12.11
N PHE A 123 -0.91 -19.46 10.90
CA PHE A 123 -1.68 -18.44 10.20
C PHE A 123 -2.08 -18.99 8.83
N ARG A 124 -3.37 -18.99 8.53
CA ARG A 124 -3.89 -19.51 7.25
C ARG A 124 -4.89 -18.53 6.66
N MET A 125 -4.57 -17.98 5.50
CA MET A 125 -5.53 -17.23 4.71
C MET A 125 -6.24 -18.18 3.74
N THR A 126 -7.55 -18.00 3.59
CA THR A 126 -8.35 -18.78 2.64
C THR A 126 -8.09 -18.29 1.23
N ARG A 127 -7.82 -19.21 0.30
CA ARG A 127 -7.82 -18.90 -1.13
C ARG A 127 -9.24 -18.58 -1.59
N GLU A 128 -9.37 -17.54 -2.39
CA GLU A 128 -10.60 -17.27 -3.13
C GLU A 128 -10.72 -18.23 -4.34
N PRO A 129 -11.94 -18.37 -4.93
CA PRO A 129 -12.10 -19.03 -6.20
C PRO A 129 -11.10 -18.53 -7.23
N GLY A 130 -10.54 -19.42 -8.03
CA GLY A 130 -9.54 -19.07 -9.05
C GLY A 130 -10.05 -18.00 -9.99
N ASP A 131 -9.14 -17.17 -10.47
CA ASP A 131 -9.44 -16.19 -11.51
C ASP A 131 -9.94 -16.87 -12.80
N PRO A 132 -10.92 -16.27 -13.48
CA PRO A 132 -11.39 -16.79 -14.76
C PRO A 132 -10.30 -16.69 -15.84
N GLU A 133 -10.58 -17.25 -17.00
CA GLU A 133 -9.72 -17.11 -18.17
C GLU A 133 -9.52 -15.63 -18.56
N GLN A 134 -8.43 -15.36 -19.23
CA GLN A 134 -8.04 -14.02 -19.70
C GLN A 134 -9.15 -13.33 -20.52
N LYS A 135 -9.92 -14.13 -21.27
CA LYS A 135 -11.05 -13.66 -22.09
C LYS A 135 -12.10 -12.90 -21.26
N ALA A 136 -12.39 -13.35 -20.04
CA ALA A 136 -13.39 -12.68 -19.19
C ALA A 136 -13.01 -11.23 -18.84
N TYR A 137 -11.74 -10.97 -18.62
CA TYR A 137 -11.23 -9.61 -18.38
C TYR A 137 -11.38 -8.73 -19.62
N VAL A 138 -11.07 -9.29 -20.81
CA VAL A 138 -11.19 -8.58 -22.08
C VAL A 138 -12.65 -8.26 -22.38
N ASP A 139 -13.54 -9.25 -22.23
CA ASP A 139 -14.98 -9.07 -22.50
C ASP A 139 -15.59 -8.02 -21.55
N PHE A 140 -15.22 -8.05 -20.27
CA PHE A 140 -15.65 -7.05 -19.30
C PHE A 140 -15.15 -5.64 -19.68
N ALA A 141 -13.86 -5.50 -19.99
CA ALA A 141 -13.28 -4.22 -20.41
C ALA A 141 -13.95 -3.67 -21.67
N ARG A 142 -14.25 -4.53 -22.65
CA ARG A 142 -14.97 -4.14 -23.87
C ARG A 142 -16.37 -3.64 -23.59
N ALA A 143 -17.13 -4.32 -22.70
CA ALA A 143 -18.46 -3.89 -22.34
C ALA A 143 -18.48 -2.50 -21.65
N VAL A 144 -17.46 -2.21 -20.83
CA VAL A 144 -17.27 -0.88 -20.25
C VAL A 144 -16.85 0.14 -21.33
N ASP A 145 -15.94 -0.23 -22.25
CA ASP A 145 -15.51 0.64 -23.36
C ASP A 145 -16.65 1.00 -24.31
N GLU A 146 -17.55 0.06 -24.62
CA GLU A 146 -18.77 0.32 -25.40
C GLU A 146 -19.66 1.37 -24.73
N TYR A 147 -19.82 1.29 -23.39
CA TYR A 147 -20.56 2.31 -22.64
C TYR A 147 -19.87 3.67 -22.71
N VAL A 148 -18.53 3.71 -22.57
CA VAL A 148 -17.74 4.96 -22.67
C VAL A 148 -17.94 5.59 -24.06
N VAL A 149 -17.86 4.81 -25.14
CA VAL A 149 -18.07 5.32 -26.52
C VAL A 149 -19.44 5.94 -26.69
N ALA A 150 -20.47 5.30 -26.15
CA ALA A 150 -21.84 5.75 -26.31
C ALA A 150 -22.16 7.03 -25.48
N ASN A 151 -21.52 7.21 -24.31
CA ASN A 151 -21.93 8.21 -23.34
C ASN A 151 -20.89 9.33 -23.10
N CYS A 152 -19.66 9.18 -23.61
CA CYS A 152 -18.56 10.15 -23.38
C CYS A 152 -18.01 10.75 -24.69
N PRO A 153 -18.83 11.49 -25.49
CA PRO A 153 -18.49 11.88 -26.88
C PRO A 153 -17.36 12.90 -26.99
N LYS A 154 -16.98 13.62 -25.89
CA LYS A 154 -15.90 14.64 -25.93
C LYS A 154 -14.53 14.09 -25.56
N LEU A 155 -14.37 12.77 -25.40
CA LEU A 155 -13.06 12.19 -25.15
C LEU A 155 -12.18 12.20 -26.39
N VAL A 156 -10.96 12.71 -26.25
CA VAL A 156 -9.90 12.63 -27.27
C VAL A 156 -9.18 11.29 -27.15
N SER A 157 -8.99 10.79 -25.92
CA SER A 157 -8.41 9.49 -25.67
C SER A 157 -9.08 8.79 -24.49
N ARG A 158 -9.18 7.45 -24.62
CA ARG A 158 -9.64 6.59 -23.53
C ARG A 158 -8.79 5.33 -23.45
N ARG A 159 -8.47 4.92 -22.22
CA ARG A 159 -7.72 3.71 -21.94
C ARG A 159 -8.31 3.02 -20.74
N LEU A 160 -8.56 1.72 -20.88
CA LEU A 160 -9.05 0.84 -19.81
C LEU A 160 -7.98 -0.22 -19.55
N MET A 161 -7.51 -0.33 -18.31
CA MET A 161 -6.43 -1.26 -17.97
C MET A 161 -6.78 -2.09 -16.74
N PHE A 162 -6.92 -3.41 -16.93
CA PHE A 162 -6.91 -4.33 -15.80
C PHE A 162 -5.48 -4.62 -15.35
N ARG A 163 -5.29 -4.59 -14.04
CA ARG A 163 -4.13 -5.14 -13.36
C ARG A 163 -4.63 -6.05 -12.24
N ALA A 164 -4.38 -7.34 -12.38
CA ALA A 164 -4.62 -8.31 -11.33
C ALA A 164 -3.30 -8.94 -10.92
N ASP A 165 -3.05 -9.03 -9.63
CA ASP A 165 -1.89 -9.72 -9.08
C ASP A 165 -2.28 -10.51 -7.84
N CYS A 166 -1.53 -11.57 -7.57
CA CYS A 166 -1.67 -12.35 -6.36
C CYS A 166 -0.30 -12.72 -5.83
N MET A 167 -0.06 -12.41 -4.56
CA MET A 167 1.12 -12.85 -3.82
C MET A 167 0.69 -14.02 -2.91
N GLU A 168 1.24 -15.20 -3.16
CA GLU A 168 1.01 -16.38 -2.32
C GLU A 168 2.32 -16.82 -1.68
N LYS A 169 2.32 -16.95 -0.36
CA LYS A 169 3.50 -17.29 0.44
C LYS A 169 3.20 -18.39 1.43
N VAL A 170 4.17 -19.27 1.58
CA VAL A 170 4.26 -20.24 2.68
C VAL A 170 5.54 -19.95 3.41
N LEU A 171 5.44 -19.64 4.70
CA LEU A 171 6.56 -19.31 5.57
C LEU A 171 6.63 -20.32 6.71
N THR A 172 7.83 -20.85 6.95
CA THR A 172 8.15 -21.66 8.13
C THR A 172 9.34 -21.03 8.85
N VAL A 173 9.22 -20.85 10.17
CA VAL A 173 10.25 -20.25 11.02
C VAL A 173 10.67 -21.25 12.09
N SER A 174 11.96 -21.30 12.39
CA SER A 174 12.55 -22.21 13.40
C SER A 174 11.89 -22.09 14.79
N GLY A 175 11.38 -20.90 15.15
CA GLY A 175 10.62 -20.64 16.39
C GLY A 175 9.26 -21.30 16.46
N GLY A 176 8.74 -21.89 15.38
CA GLY A 176 7.48 -22.60 15.31
C GLY A 176 6.34 -21.84 14.64
N THR A 177 6.61 -20.75 13.92
CA THR A 177 5.60 -20.12 13.06
C THR A 177 5.48 -20.89 11.75
N ASP A 178 4.22 -21.21 11.38
CA ASP A 178 3.84 -21.69 10.06
C ASP A 178 2.76 -20.75 9.51
N ALA A 179 2.99 -20.17 8.34
CA ALA A 179 2.06 -19.22 7.76
C ALA A 179 1.79 -19.49 6.28
N HIS A 180 0.54 -19.34 5.89
CA HIS A 180 0.10 -19.27 4.51
C HIS A 180 -0.59 -17.92 4.29
N THR A 181 -0.01 -17.08 3.44
CA THR A 181 -0.55 -15.79 3.04
C THR A 181 -1.03 -15.86 1.60
N TYR A 182 -2.24 -15.36 1.34
CA TYR A 182 -2.83 -15.29 0.01
C TYR A 182 -3.43 -13.89 -0.17
N LEU A 183 -2.83 -13.09 -1.05
CA LEU A 183 -3.17 -11.69 -1.24
C LEU A 183 -3.50 -11.41 -2.72
N PRO A 184 -4.72 -11.74 -3.18
CA PRO A 184 -5.20 -11.38 -4.50
C PRO A 184 -5.61 -9.92 -4.55
N ARG A 185 -5.33 -9.25 -5.66
CA ARG A 185 -5.78 -7.88 -5.93
C ARG A 185 -6.18 -7.76 -7.38
N CYS A 186 -7.23 -7.01 -7.65
CA CYS A 186 -7.65 -6.72 -9.01
C CYS A 186 -8.16 -5.28 -9.11
N TYR A 187 -7.66 -4.55 -10.10
CA TYR A 187 -7.99 -3.15 -10.34
C TYR A 187 -8.28 -2.92 -11.82
N LEU A 188 -9.28 -2.10 -12.09
CA LEU A 188 -9.51 -1.50 -13.40
C LEU A 188 -9.19 -0.01 -13.32
N TYR A 189 -8.28 0.43 -14.16
CA TYR A 189 -7.92 1.84 -14.37
C TYR A 189 -8.72 2.37 -15.56
N LEU A 190 -9.50 3.42 -15.32
CA LEU A 190 -10.17 4.22 -16.33
C LEU A 190 -9.34 5.51 -16.52
N ILE A 191 -8.78 5.70 -17.71
CA ILE A 191 -7.91 6.84 -18.03
C ILE A 191 -8.54 7.57 -19.19
N PHE A 192 -9.04 8.78 -18.93
CA PHE A 192 -9.75 9.60 -19.91
C PHE A 192 -9.02 10.91 -20.14
N SER A 193 -8.92 11.31 -21.41
CA SER A 193 -8.33 12.57 -21.80
C SER A 193 -9.27 13.36 -22.71
N THR A 194 -9.25 14.67 -22.54
CA THR A 194 -9.89 15.66 -23.42
C THR A 194 -9.01 16.88 -23.58
N GLU A 195 -9.47 17.94 -24.21
CA GLU A 195 -8.74 19.19 -24.38
C GLU A 195 -9.53 20.35 -23.78
N THR A 196 -8.79 21.36 -23.29
CA THR A 196 -9.36 22.65 -22.96
C THR A 196 -9.80 23.40 -24.22
N SER A 197 -10.50 24.50 -24.09
CA SER A 197 -10.85 25.38 -25.21
C SER A 197 -9.65 25.94 -25.97
N GLU A 198 -8.47 25.94 -25.34
CA GLU A 198 -7.18 26.37 -25.93
C GLU A 198 -6.40 25.20 -26.57
N GLY A 199 -6.96 23.97 -26.59
CA GLY A 199 -6.30 22.80 -27.14
C GLY A 199 -5.24 22.19 -26.21
N VAL A 200 -5.25 22.53 -24.92
CA VAL A 200 -4.33 21.94 -23.95
C VAL A 200 -4.90 20.59 -23.46
N PRO A 201 -4.16 19.49 -23.57
CA PRO A 201 -4.67 18.19 -23.12
C PRO A 201 -4.81 18.14 -21.59
N VAL A 202 -5.92 17.61 -21.14
CA VAL A 202 -6.20 17.30 -19.73
C VAL A 202 -6.58 15.83 -19.60
N GLU A 203 -6.16 15.22 -18.51
CA GLU A 203 -6.37 13.79 -18.24
C GLU A 203 -6.79 13.58 -16.78
N LEU A 204 -7.68 12.62 -16.56
CA LEU A 204 -8.00 12.10 -15.25
C LEU A 204 -7.97 10.57 -15.26
N VAL A 205 -7.71 10.02 -14.09
CA VAL A 205 -7.66 8.58 -13.84
C VAL A 205 -8.62 8.26 -12.71
N SER A 206 -9.45 7.25 -12.89
CA SER A 206 -10.15 6.58 -11.79
C SER A 206 -9.69 5.14 -11.70
N VAL A 207 -9.60 4.63 -10.46
CA VAL A 207 -9.18 3.26 -10.19
C VAL A 207 -10.25 2.57 -9.36
N VAL A 208 -10.84 1.52 -9.91
CA VAL A 208 -11.86 0.70 -9.25
C VAL A 208 -11.28 -0.67 -8.95
N GLY A 209 -11.60 -1.22 -7.80
CA GLY A 209 -11.12 -2.54 -7.38
C GLY A 209 -10.52 -2.54 -5.99
N GLY A 210 -9.69 -3.53 -5.70
CA GLY A 210 -9.12 -3.68 -4.36
C GLY A 210 -8.54 -5.06 -4.09
N TYR A 211 -8.50 -5.42 -2.82
CA TYR A 211 -8.22 -6.76 -2.35
C TYR A 211 -9.36 -7.70 -2.76
N GLY A 212 -9.03 -8.76 -3.48
CA GLY A 212 -9.95 -9.73 -4.01
C GLY A 212 -9.61 -10.14 -5.45
N SER A 213 -10.13 -11.30 -5.88
CA SER A 213 -10.00 -11.77 -7.25
C SER A 213 -10.95 -11.02 -8.19
N PHE A 214 -10.70 -11.11 -9.50
CA PHE A 214 -11.60 -10.55 -10.51
C PHE A 214 -13.04 -11.03 -10.34
N ALA A 215 -13.25 -12.33 -10.09
CA ALA A 215 -14.58 -12.92 -9.95
C ALA A 215 -15.36 -12.37 -8.75
N VAL A 216 -14.66 -11.89 -7.72
CA VAL A 216 -15.27 -11.30 -6.51
C VAL A 216 -15.64 -9.84 -6.75
N LEU A 217 -14.72 -9.08 -7.39
CA LEU A 217 -14.80 -7.62 -7.50
C LEU A 217 -15.55 -7.13 -8.75
N PHE A 218 -15.47 -7.87 -9.87
CA PHE A 218 -16.00 -7.44 -11.16
C PHE A 218 -17.06 -8.41 -11.68
N ARG A 219 -18.30 -8.24 -11.21
CA ARG A 219 -19.43 -9.16 -11.51
C ARG A 219 -20.21 -8.71 -12.73
N ASP A 220 -20.58 -7.45 -12.83
CA ASP A 220 -21.34 -6.86 -13.94
C ASP A 220 -20.63 -5.57 -14.38
N PRO A 221 -20.30 -5.41 -15.68
CA PRO A 221 -19.76 -4.15 -16.21
C PRO A 221 -20.61 -2.92 -15.90
N LYS A 222 -21.92 -3.09 -15.77
CA LYS A 222 -22.86 -2.00 -15.46
C LYS A 222 -22.63 -1.37 -14.09
N ASP A 223 -22.05 -2.11 -13.15
CA ASP A 223 -21.72 -1.59 -11.83
C ASP A 223 -20.70 -0.44 -11.90
N LEU A 224 -19.94 -0.34 -13.02
CA LEU A 224 -18.95 0.70 -13.26
C LEU A 224 -19.47 1.92 -14.03
N PHE A 225 -20.66 1.86 -14.60
CA PHE A 225 -21.21 2.97 -15.40
C PHE A 225 -21.31 4.29 -14.61
N PRO A 226 -21.75 4.29 -13.33
CA PRO A 226 -21.75 5.51 -12.52
C PRO A 226 -20.36 6.11 -12.33
N GLU A 227 -19.32 5.28 -12.21
CA GLU A 227 -17.94 5.75 -12.08
C GLU A 227 -17.41 6.34 -13.40
N VAL A 228 -17.78 5.74 -14.54
CA VAL A 228 -17.47 6.31 -15.87
C VAL A 228 -18.09 7.70 -16.01
N ASP A 229 -19.37 7.85 -15.64
CA ASP A 229 -20.09 9.13 -15.73
C ASP A 229 -19.47 10.18 -14.79
N LEU A 230 -19.11 9.78 -13.56
CA LEU A 230 -18.47 10.65 -12.59
C LEU A 230 -17.09 11.13 -13.10
N LEU A 231 -16.24 10.20 -13.58
CA LEU A 231 -14.92 10.53 -14.13
C LEU A 231 -15.04 11.46 -15.34
N TYR A 232 -15.98 11.19 -16.24
CA TYR A 232 -16.22 12.03 -17.41
C TYR A 232 -16.70 13.43 -17.03
N GLY A 233 -17.62 13.55 -16.08
CA GLY A 233 -18.08 14.84 -15.56
C GLY A 233 -16.97 15.65 -14.91
N LYS A 234 -16.12 15.02 -14.08
CA LYS A 234 -14.93 15.64 -13.50
C LYS A 234 -13.96 16.12 -14.58
N LEU A 235 -13.72 15.30 -15.62
CA LEU A 235 -12.81 15.64 -16.72
C LEU A 235 -13.29 16.85 -17.51
N LEU A 236 -14.59 16.94 -17.81
CA LEU A 236 -15.16 18.11 -18.50
C LEU A 236 -15.06 19.36 -17.61
N ALA A 237 -15.35 19.27 -16.33
CA ALA A 237 -15.18 20.37 -15.39
C ALA A 237 -13.73 20.84 -15.32
N LYS A 238 -12.76 19.91 -15.33
CA LYS A 238 -11.33 20.22 -15.37
C LYS A 238 -10.92 20.89 -16.67
N ALA A 239 -11.48 20.49 -17.82
CA ALA A 239 -11.20 21.11 -19.11
C ALA A 239 -11.60 22.59 -19.18
N GLU A 240 -12.62 22.99 -18.39
CA GLU A 240 -13.07 24.35 -18.18
C GLU A 240 -12.42 25.01 -16.93
N GLY A 241 -11.46 24.33 -16.34
CA GLY A 241 -10.84 24.68 -15.08
C GLY A 241 -9.89 25.86 -15.15
N VAL A 242 -9.44 26.28 -13.98
CA VAL A 242 -8.54 27.42 -13.83
C VAL A 242 -7.22 27.00 -13.19
N ARG A 243 -6.17 27.79 -13.42
CA ARG A 243 -4.91 27.64 -12.71
C ARG A 243 -5.06 28.23 -11.30
N PRO A 244 -4.67 27.49 -10.25
CA PRO A 244 -4.67 28.05 -8.91
C PRO A 244 -3.60 29.13 -8.75
N ALA A 245 -3.84 30.09 -7.87
CA ALA A 245 -2.85 31.08 -7.51
C ALA A 245 -1.74 30.45 -6.66
N PRO A 246 -0.46 30.68 -6.99
CA PRO A 246 0.66 30.16 -6.22
C PRO A 246 0.77 30.81 -4.85
N GLY A 247 1.56 30.18 -3.98
CA GLY A 247 1.86 30.67 -2.62
C GLY A 247 1.20 29.86 -1.52
N LEU A 248 1.36 30.34 -0.29
CA LEU A 248 0.78 29.69 0.90
C LEU A 248 -0.74 29.87 0.91
N LYS A 249 -1.49 28.77 0.99
CA LYS A 249 -2.95 28.73 0.86
C LYS A 249 -3.59 27.85 1.91
N THR A 250 -4.80 28.23 2.32
CA THR A 250 -5.69 27.33 3.04
C THR A 250 -6.23 26.29 2.07
N CYS A 251 -6.00 25.02 2.38
CA CYS A 251 -6.44 23.91 1.55
C CYS A 251 -7.21 22.87 2.39
N ILE A 252 -8.18 22.23 1.76
CA ILE A 252 -8.75 20.98 2.23
C ILE A 252 -8.17 19.89 1.34
N LEU A 253 -7.43 18.96 1.94
CA LEU A 253 -6.92 17.77 1.26
C LEU A 253 -7.99 16.69 1.29
N GLY A 254 -8.34 16.12 0.15
CA GLY A 254 -9.22 14.95 0.07
C GLY A 254 -8.56 13.71 0.68
N GLY A 255 -9.38 12.71 1.04
CA GLY A 255 -8.90 11.55 1.78
C GLY A 255 -7.81 10.74 1.07
N GLU A 256 -7.85 10.61 -0.26
CA GLU A 256 -6.78 9.94 -1.03
C GLU A 256 -5.46 10.71 -0.96
N LEU A 257 -5.50 12.03 -1.09
CA LEU A 257 -4.31 12.88 -0.99
C LEU A 257 -3.75 12.89 0.43
N THR A 258 -4.63 12.87 1.45
CA THR A 258 -4.24 12.70 2.85
C THR A 258 -3.57 11.34 3.09
N GLY A 259 -4.09 10.26 2.49
CA GLY A 259 -3.48 8.94 2.53
C GLY A 259 -2.09 8.92 1.89
N MET A 260 -1.92 9.59 0.74
CA MET A 260 -0.62 9.75 0.08
C MET A 260 0.36 10.51 0.99
N LEU A 261 -0.08 11.61 1.61
CA LEU A 261 0.73 12.36 2.57
C LEU A 261 1.14 11.50 3.76
N ALA A 262 0.19 10.76 4.35
CA ALA A 262 0.46 9.86 5.47
C ALA A 262 1.52 8.82 5.14
N HIS A 263 1.51 8.30 3.91
CA HIS A 263 2.45 7.30 3.44
C HIS A 263 3.81 7.92 3.10
N GLU A 264 3.83 8.84 2.14
CA GLU A 264 5.09 9.35 1.55
C GLU A 264 5.83 10.27 2.51
N ALA A 265 5.14 11.27 3.05
CA ALA A 265 5.80 12.31 3.81
C ALA A 265 6.02 11.98 5.30
N VAL A 266 5.22 11.09 5.88
CA VAL A 266 5.36 10.65 7.27
C VAL A 266 5.81 9.21 7.35
N GLY A 267 5.12 8.29 6.66
CA GLY A 267 5.33 6.85 6.77
C GLY A 267 6.77 6.43 6.53
N HIS A 268 7.40 6.89 5.46
CA HIS A 268 8.81 6.58 5.18
C HIS A 268 9.76 7.14 6.23
N THR A 269 9.50 8.31 6.80
CA THR A 269 10.38 8.87 7.82
C THR A 269 10.40 8.08 9.13
N VAL A 270 9.36 7.27 9.39
CA VAL A 270 9.17 6.48 10.62
C VAL A 270 9.35 4.97 10.42
N GLU A 271 9.80 4.52 9.27
CA GLU A 271 10.33 3.16 9.11
C GLU A 271 11.66 3.06 9.87
N ALA A 272 11.76 2.15 10.83
CA ALA A 272 12.85 2.14 11.80
C ALA A 272 14.24 1.93 11.19
N ASP A 273 14.37 1.27 10.05
CA ASP A 273 15.63 1.16 9.30
C ASP A 273 16.05 2.51 8.69
N LEU A 274 15.11 3.32 8.23
CA LEU A 274 15.38 4.69 7.77
C LEU A 274 15.67 5.63 8.94
N VAL A 275 15.04 5.42 10.10
CA VAL A 275 15.38 6.13 11.34
C VAL A 275 16.82 5.85 11.75
N LEU A 276 17.28 4.60 11.70
CA LEU A 276 18.70 4.23 11.91
C LEU A 276 19.62 4.87 10.86
N GLY A 277 19.12 5.09 9.65
CA GLY A 277 19.81 5.77 8.55
C GLY A 277 19.83 7.30 8.66
N GLY A 278 19.25 7.89 9.72
CA GLY A 278 19.29 9.35 9.96
C GLY A 278 18.05 10.12 9.51
N SER A 279 16.90 9.46 9.37
CA SER A 279 15.61 10.13 9.09
C SER A 279 15.30 11.22 10.12
N VAL A 280 14.64 12.28 9.66
CA VAL A 280 14.17 13.42 10.48
C VAL A 280 13.32 12.99 11.68
N ALA A 281 12.63 11.85 11.59
CA ALA A 281 11.82 11.32 12.68
C ALA A 281 12.64 10.80 13.88
N GLY A 282 13.94 10.45 13.68
CA GLY A 282 14.77 9.90 14.73
C GLY A 282 14.78 10.73 16.04
N PRO A 283 15.17 12.02 16.01
CA PRO A 283 15.17 12.88 17.17
C PRO A 283 13.78 13.35 17.63
N MET A 284 12.71 12.97 16.93
CA MET A 284 11.35 13.47 17.19
C MET A 284 10.48 12.54 18.05
N LEU A 285 10.95 11.35 18.39
CA LEU A 285 10.21 10.45 19.28
C LEU A 285 9.86 11.13 20.61
N GLY A 286 8.59 11.08 21.00
CA GLY A 286 8.04 11.74 22.17
C GLY A 286 7.79 13.25 22.02
N LYS A 287 8.02 13.82 20.83
CA LYS A 287 7.81 15.26 20.57
C LYS A 287 6.56 15.52 19.72
N VAL A 288 6.11 16.77 19.77
CA VAL A 288 4.99 17.25 18.93
C VAL A 288 5.46 17.39 17.49
N VAL A 289 4.82 16.65 16.59
CA VAL A 289 5.09 16.61 15.15
C VAL A 289 3.86 17.02 14.31
N ALA A 290 2.71 17.14 14.93
CA ALA A 290 1.45 17.49 14.27
C ALA A 290 0.51 18.25 15.20
N SER A 291 -0.60 18.75 14.67
CA SER A 291 -1.73 19.24 15.45
C SER A 291 -2.28 18.13 16.38
N PRO A 292 -2.80 18.46 17.58
CA PRO A 292 -3.45 17.47 18.45
C PRO A 292 -4.65 16.74 17.81
N LEU A 293 -5.17 17.24 16.69
CA LEU A 293 -6.23 16.60 15.92
C LEU A 293 -5.75 15.44 15.07
N VAL A 294 -4.42 15.27 14.91
CA VAL A 294 -3.82 14.29 14.02
C VAL A 294 -3.30 13.10 14.80
N SER A 295 -3.85 11.92 14.53
CA SER A 295 -3.30 10.63 14.92
C SER A 295 -3.09 9.79 13.66
N LEU A 296 -2.00 9.00 13.61
CA LEU A 296 -1.61 8.20 12.46
C LEU A 296 -1.22 6.80 12.90
N THR A 297 -1.75 5.79 12.21
CA THR A 297 -1.48 4.37 12.47
C THR A 297 -1.23 3.62 11.16
N ASP A 298 -0.27 2.69 11.18
CA ASP A 298 -0.10 1.68 10.13
C ASP A 298 -0.83 0.41 10.59
N TYR A 299 -2.03 0.20 10.01
CA TYR A 299 -2.93 -0.90 10.37
C TYR A 299 -2.45 -2.23 9.80
N ALA A 300 -2.65 -3.30 10.56
CA ALA A 300 -2.27 -4.67 10.18
C ALA A 300 -3.32 -5.30 9.25
N HIS A 301 -4.41 -5.81 9.80
CA HIS A 301 -5.42 -6.58 9.07
C HIS A 301 -6.83 -5.97 9.14
N SER A 302 -7.05 -5.05 10.06
CA SER A 302 -8.34 -4.38 10.24
C SER A 302 -8.13 -2.91 10.58
N ALA A 303 -9.01 -2.05 10.11
CA ALA A 303 -9.04 -0.62 10.39
C ALA A 303 -10.48 -0.16 10.55
N PHE A 304 -10.77 0.67 11.56
CA PHE A 304 -12.09 1.26 11.81
C PHE A 304 -13.24 0.21 11.83
N GLY A 305 -12.98 -0.97 12.41
CA GLY A 305 -13.96 -2.06 12.52
C GLY A 305 -14.26 -2.84 11.23
N LYS A 306 -13.47 -2.62 10.17
CA LYS A 306 -13.55 -3.33 8.87
C LYS A 306 -12.22 -3.99 8.54
N SER A 307 -12.23 -4.92 7.57
CA SER A 307 -10.97 -5.42 6.98
C SER A 307 -10.18 -4.25 6.39
N ALA A 308 -8.88 -4.22 6.66
CA ALA A 308 -8.00 -3.27 6.02
C ALA A 308 -7.92 -3.55 4.50
N PRO A 309 -7.60 -2.56 3.66
CA PRO A 309 -7.49 -2.74 2.21
C PRO A 309 -6.51 -3.84 1.78
N LEU A 310 -5.44 -4.01 2.53
CA LEU A 310 -4.42 -5.05 2.32
C LEU A 310 -4.14 -5.76 3.65
N PRO A 311 -4.95 -6.75 4.06
CA PRO A 311 -4.83 -7.34 5.38
C PRO A 311 -3.53 -8.15 5.51
N VAL A 312 -2.77 -7.87 6.57
CA VAL A 312 -1.54 -8.59 6.94
C VAL A 312 -1.75 -9.18 8.33
N TYR A 313 -1.73 -10.50 8.43
CA TYR A 313 -1.90 -11.22 9.70
C TYR A 313 -0.57 -11.64 10.31
N VAL A 314 0.42 -11.86 9.47
CA VAL A 314 1.79 -12.24 9.85
C VAL A 314 2.74 -11.67 8.79
N ASP A 315 3.90 -11.23 9.20
CA ASP A 315 4.92 -10.76 8.27
C ASP A 315 5.86 -11.88 7.78
N ASP A 316 6.82 -11.53 6.95
CA ASP A 316 7.78 -12.48 6.37
C ASP A 316 8.94 -12.86 7.32
N GLU A 317 8.91 -12.41 8.59
CA GLU A 317 9.71 -12.89 9.72
C GLU A 317 8.93 -13.80 10.66
N GLY A 318 7.66 -14.07 10.35
CA GLY A 318 6.76 -14.86 11.19
C GLY A 318 6.20 -14.10 12.39
N THR A 319 6.35 -12.79 12.44
CA THR A 319 5.81 -11.94 13.50
C THR A 319 4.31 -11.74 13.28
N PRO A 320 3.45 -12.08 14.27
CA PRO A 320 2.04 -11.71 14.22
C PRO A 320 1.88 -10.20 14.01
N ALA A 321 1.09 -9.82 13.01
CA ALA A 321 0.92 -8.42 12.70
C ALA A 321 -0.07 -7.75 13.65
N VAL A 322 0.35 -6.65 14.25
CA VAL A 322 -0.45 -5.75 15.08
C VAL A 322 -0.31 -4.34 14.56
N ASP A 323 -1.26 -3.47 14.88
CA ASP A 323 -1.21 -2.07 14.46
C ASP A 323 0.02 -1.37 15.02
N ALA A 324 0.68 -0.58 14.19
CA ALA A 324 1.79 0.28 14.57
C ALA A 324 1.26 1.71 14.75
N GLU A 325 1.07 2.14 15.98
CA GLU A 325 0.70 3.50 16.29
C GLU A 325 1.91 4.41 16.15
N ILE A 326 1.82 5.40 15.28
CA ILE A 326 2.94 6.27 14.90
C ILE A 326 2.79 7.66 15.53
N ILE A 327 1.66 8.31 15.31
CA ILE A 327 1.33 9.60 15.90
C ILE A 327 0.05 9.45 16.73
N ARG A 328 0.08 9.92 17.96
CA ARG A 328 -1.07 10.00 18.85
C ARG A 328 -1.26 11.45 19.29
N ASP A 329 -2.40 12.03 18.95
CA ASP A 329 -2.76 13.40 19.35
C ASP A 329 -1.62 14.41 19.08
N GLY A 330 -1.02 14.32 17.89
CA GLY A 330 0.06 15.17 17.43
C GLY A 330 1.47 14.80 17.92
N ILE A 331 1.62 13.79 18.76
CA ILE A 331 2.92 13.35 19.32
C ILE A 331 3.41 12.11 18.58
N LEU A 332 4.68 12.09 18.16
CA LEU A 332 5.32 10.90 17.60
C LEU A 332 5.57 9.88 18.73
N VAL A 333 4.89 8.73 18.70
CA VAL A 333 4.93 7.73 19.78
C VAL A 333 5.62 6.42 19.39
N GLY A 334 5.85 6.17 18.11
CA GLY A 334 6.43 4.92 17.65
C GLY A 334 7.01 4.96 16.24
N TYR A 335 7.66 3.85 15.88
CA TYR A 335 8.19 3.56 14.55
C TYR A 335 7.64 2.22 14.07
N MET A 336 7.63 2.00 12.76
CA MET A 336 7.38 0.67 12.19
C MET A 336 8.64 -0.18 12.31
N ASN A 337 8.53 -1.35 12.94
CA ASN A 337 9.67 -2.18 13.31
C ASN A 337 9.55 -3.61 12.74
N ASN A 338 10.70 -4.17 12.35
CA ASN A 338 10.93 -5.60 12.28
C ASN A 338 11.56 -6.10 13.59
N ARG A 339 11.96 -7.36 13.66
CA ARG A 339 12.58 -7.95 14.86
C ARG A 339 13.90 -7.28 15.25
N ASP A 340 14.77 -6.99 14.27
CA ASP A 340 16.09 -6.37 14.52
C ASP A 340 15.95 -4.94 15.05
N THR A 341 15.19 -4.11 14.37
CA THR A 341 15.03 -2.70 14.78
C THR A 341 14.25 -2.55 16.08
N ALA A 342 13.25 -3.42 16.31
CA ALA A 342 12.53 -3.46 17.56
C ALA A 342 13.46 -3.69 18.76
N CYS A 343 14.42 -4.61 18.61
CA CYS A 343 15.43 -4.87 19.63
C CYS A 343 16.32 -3.64 19.86
N ARG A 344 16.78 -2.98 18.79
CA ARG A 344 17.65 -1.79 18.88
C ARG A 344 17.00 -0.60 19.54
N PHE A 345 15.71 -0.40 19.30
CA PHE A 345 14.95 0.71 19.89
C PHE A 345 14.27 0.35 21.22
N GLY A 346 14.40 -0.90 21.71
CA GLY A 346 13.67 -1.36 22.91
C GLY A 346 12.16 -1.37 22.72
N MET A 347 11.69 -1.54 21.49
CA MET A 347 10.29 -1.60 21.08
C MET A 347 9.85 -3.05 20.80
N LYS A 348 8.56 -3.23 20.47
CA LYS A 348 8.04 -4.53 20.00
C LYS A 348 7.96 -4.54 18.48
N PRO A 349 8.25 -5.67 17.81
CA PRO A 349 8.00 -5.80 16.39
C PRO A 349 6.49 -5.83 16.14
N GLN A 350 6.03 -5.16 15.08
CA GLN A 350 4.60 -5.06 14.76
C GLN A 350 4.19 -5.87 13.52
N GLY A 351 5.13 -6.60 12.91
CA GLY A 351 4.83 -7.38 11.70
C GLY A 351 4.91 -6.54 10.42
N ASN A 352 5.93 -5.71 10.32
CA ASN A 352 6.19 -4.85 9.15
C ASN A 352 7.26 -5.42 8.21
N ALA A 353 7.90 -6.56 8.51
CA ALA A 353 8.91 -7.17 7.65
C ALA A 353 8.25 -7.86 6.44
N ARG A 354 8.30 -7.25 5.26
CA ARG A 354 7.63 -7.74 4.05
C ARG A 354 8.60 -7.82 2.88
N ALA A 355 8.44 -8.85 2.04
CA ALA A 355 9.15 -9.04 0.78
C ALA A 355 8.17 -9.16 -0.39
N TYR A 356 8.53 -8.58 -1.54
CA TYR A 356 7.66 -8.59 -2.72
C TYR A 356 7.78 -9.86 -3.54
N ASP A 357 9.00 -10.36 -3.76
CA ASP A 357 9.25 -11.58 -4.54
C ASP A 357 10.04 -12.59 -3.70
N PHE A 358 10.13 -13.85 -4.16
CA PHE A 358 10.95 -14.86 -3.49
C PHE A 358 12.42 -14.46 -3.40
N SER A 359 12.91 -13.69 -4.36
CA SER A 359 14.29 -13.19 -4.41
C SER A 359 14.56 -11.97 -3.52
N ASP A 360 13.53 -11.38 -2.95
CA ASP A 360 13.65 -10.21 -2.08
C ASP A 360 13.84 -10.60 -0.61
N GLU A 361 14.77 -9.91 0.07
CA GLU A 361 14.86 -9.97 1.53
C GLU A 361 13.72 -9.19 2.18
N PRO A 362 13.09 -9.71 3.27
CA PRO A 362 12.10 -8.95 4.03
C PRO A 362 12.67 -7.65 4.57
N LEU A 363 12.02 -6.53 4.26
CA LEU A 363 12.35 -5.19 4.73
C LEU A 363 11.17 -4.61 5.52
N ILE A 364 11.44 -3.61 6.36
CA ILE A 364 10.35 -2.85 6.98
C ILE A 364 9.55 -2.14 5.89
N ARG A 365 8.24 -2.40 5.85
CA ARG A 365 7.32 -1.83 4.85
C ARG A 365 6.02 -1.45 5.53
N MET A 366 5.48 -0.32 5.12
CA MET A 366 4.11 0.06 5.44
C MET A 366 3.12 -0.99 4.94
N ARG A 367 1.98 -1.09 5.61
CA ARG A 367 0.87 -2.01 5.28
C ARG A 367 -0.37 -1.21 4.86
N ASN A 368 -1.06 -0.64 5.82
CA ASN A 368 -2.25 0.21 5.60
C ASN A 368 -2.11 1.46 6.48
N THR A 369 -1.39 2.45 5.97
CA THR A 369 -1.07 3.66 6.73
C THR A 369 -2.20 4.67 6.58
N ALA A 370 -2.76 5.15 7.69
CA ALA A 370 -3.84 6.13 7.66
C ALA A 370 -3.78 7.13 8.81
N ILE A 371 -4.21 8.36 8.51
CA ILE A 371 -4.63 9.32 9.51
C ILE A 371 -6.03 8.93 10.00
N LEU A 372 -6.26 9.04 11.30
CA LEU A 372 -7.54 8.67 11.92
C LEU A 372 -8.62 9.72 11.63
N PRO A 373 -9.90 9.31 11.52
CA PRO A 373 -10.99 10.25 11.32
C PRO A 373 -11.20 11.14 12.55
N GLY A 374 -11.55 12.40 12.27
CA GLY A 374 -11.94 13.38 13.28
C GLY A 374 -13.45 13.46 13.47
N LYS A 375 -13.98 14.69 13.58
CA LYS A 375 -15.42 14.93 13.86
C LYS A 375 -16.06 15.92 12.89
N SER A 376 -15.29 16.56 12.03
CA SER A 376 -15.82 17.58 11.12
C SER A 376 -16.52 16.92 9.94
N ARG A 377 -17.56 17.57 9.43
CA ARG A 377 -18.16 17.18 8.15
C ARG A 377 -17.47 17.94 7.02
N LEU A 378 -17.23 17.31 5.89
CA LEU A 378 -16.61 17.96 4.73
C LEU A 378 -17.37 19.23 4.33
N SER A 379 -18.72 19.23 4.39
CA SER A 379 -19.55 20.41 4.11
C SER A 379 -19.21 21.60 5.02
N ASP A 380 -18.99 21.34 6.30
CA ASP A 380 -18.67 22.36 7.29
C ASP A 380 -17.24 22.88 7.10
N MET A 381 -16.32 21.99 6.72
CA MET A 381 -14.95 22.36 6.36
C MET A 381 -14.94 23.30 5.17
N ILE A 382 -15.67 22.97 4.08
CA ILE A 382 -15.80 23.83 2.90
C ILE A 382 -16.44 25.17 3.27
N ALA A 383 -17.54 25.15 4.02
CA ALA A 383 -18.24 26.36 4.45
C ALA A 383 -17.38 27.32 5.30
N SER A 384 -16.36 26.80 5.96
CA SER A 384 -15.44 27.56 6.82
C SER A 384 -14.28 28.26 6.08
N VAL A 385 -14.11 28.01 4.77
CA VAL A 385 -13.03 28.59 3.96
C VAL A 385 -13.58 29.75 3.13
N GLU A 386 -13.06 30.95 3.36
CA GLU A 386 -13.43 32.14 2.59
C GLU A 386 -12.75 32.14 1.21
N ASP A 387 -11.45 31.86 1.16
CA ASP A 387 -10.63 31.78 -0.06
C ASP A 387 -9.61 30.66 0.09
N GLY A 388 -9.71 29.62 -0.73
CA GLY A 388 -8.82 28.45 -0.66
C GLY A 388 -9.13 27.42 -1.73
N TYR A 389 -8.72 26.18 -1.45
CA TYR A 389 -8.82 25.09 -2.42
C TYR A 389 -9.25 23.77 -1.74
N TYR A 390 -10.05 22.98 -2.46
CA TYR A 390 -10.30 21.57 -2.14
C TYR A 390 -9.58 20.71 -3.17
N LEU A 391 -8.58 19.94 -2.74
CA LEU A 391 -7.69 19.15 -3.57
C LEU A 391 -8.01 17.67 -3.41
N THR A 392 -8.45 16.99 -4.47
CA THR A 392 -9.02 15.64 -4.35
C THR A 392 -8.10 14.54 -4.86
N ASP A 393 -7.54 14.68 -6.06
CA ASP A 393 -6.83 13.59 -6.74
C ASP A 393 -5.36 13.96 -6.97
N THR A 394 -4.48 12.97 -6.85
CA THR A 394 -3.04 13.15 -7.06
C THR A 394 -2.52 12.22 -8.14
N ARG A 395 -1.46 12.61 -8.85
CA ARG A 395 -0.81 11.76 -9.85
C ARG A 395 0.47 11.12 -9.34
N ASN A 396 1.32 11.93 -8.75
CA ASN A 396 2.67 11.56 -8.33
C ASN A 396 2.99 12.23 -7.02
N GLY A 397 3.74 11.54 -6.17
CA GLY A 397 4.27 12.10 -4.94
C GLY A 397 5.73 11.74 -4.78
N GLN A 398 6.52 12.67 -4.28
CA GLN A 398 7.87 12.43 -3.81
C GLN A 398 8.00 13.01 -2.42
N ALA A 399 8.58 12.22 -1.52
CA ALA A 399 9.05 12.69 -0.24
C ALA A 399 10.40 12.03 0.07
N ASP A 400 11.21 12.69 0.86
CA ASP A 400 12.50 12.19 1.28
C ASP A 400 12.57 11.94 2.80
N THR A 401 13.70 11.49 3.27
CA THR A 401 13.94 11.22 4.69
C THR A 401 14.03 12.48 5.57
N THR A 402 14.04 13.68 4.95
CA THR A 402 13.94 14.97 5.66
C THR A 402 12.49 15.39 5.91
N GLY A 403 11.53 14.68 5.30
CA GLY A 403 10.10 14.99 5.38
C GLY A 403 9.67 16.09 4.40
N GLU A 404 10.53 16.56 3.50
CA GLU A 404 10.14 17.42 2.40
C GLU A 404 9.30 16.60 1.41
N PHE A 405 8.21 17.20 0.92
CA PHE A 405 7.34 16.56 -0.05
C PHE A 405 6.94 17.50 -1.19
N MET A 406 6.68 16.91 -2.35
CA MET A 406 6.03 17.57 -3.49
C MET A 406 5.06 16.58 -4.13
N PHE A 407 3.79 16.96 -4.28
CA PHE A 407 2.76 16.15 -4.93
C PHE A 407 2.14 16.88 -6.10
N GLY A 408 1.94 16.16 -7.21
CA GLY A 408 1.15 16.63 -8.33
C GLY A 408 -0.34 16.48 -8.04
N ILE A 409 -1.10 17.54 -8.19
CA ILE A 409 -2.56 17.55 -8.02
C ILE A 409 -3.19 17.47 -9.40
N SER A 410 -3.97 16.44 -9.64
CA SER A 410 -4.66 16.21 -10.91
C SER A 410 -6.11 16.70 -10.91
N MET A 411 -6.72 16.86 -9.73
CA MET A 411 -8.09 17.39 -9.60
C MET A 411 -8.25 18.17 -8.30
N GLY A 412 -9.02 19.22 -8.35
CA GLY A 412 -9.40 20.03 -7.20
C GLY A 412 -10.38 21.12 -7.61
N TYR A 413 -10.81 21.92 -6.65
CA TYR A 413 -11.77 23.00 -6.84
C TYR A 413 -11.34 24.25 -6.07
N GLU A 414 -11.63 25.42 -6.60
CA GLU A 414 -11.62 26.66 -5.81
C GLU A 414 -12.65 26.57 -4.68
N ILE A 415 -12.34 27.17 -3.54
CA ILE A 415 -13.33 27.48 -2.52
C ILE A 415 -13.41 29.00 -2.41
N LYS A 416 -14.60 29.57 -2.61
CA LYS A 416 -14.88 30.99 -2.47
C LYS A 416 -16.13 31.19 -1.62
N ASN A 417 -15.98 31.96 -0.54
CA ASN A 417 -17.06 32.27 0.40
C ASN A 417 -17.82 31.00 0.88
N GLY A 418 -17.07 29.96 1.24
CA GLY A 418 -17.61 28.69 1.75
C GLY A 418 -18.29 27.80 0.73
N LYS A 419 -18.03 27.98 -0.58
CA LYS A 419 -18.63 27.18 -1.66
C LYS A 419 -17.58 26.71 -2.64
N LEU A 420 -17.78 25.51 -3.19
CA LEU A 420 -16.96 25.01 -4.29
C LEU A 420 -17.20 25.86 -5.53
N GLY A 421 -16.10 26.30 -6.15
CA GLY A 421 -16.06 27.06 -7.37
C GLY A 421 -15.64 26.21 -8.58
N ARG A 422 -14.83 26.81 -9.45
CA ARG A 422 -14.35 26.14 -10.66
C ARG A 422 -13.37 25.03 -10.32
N ALA A 423 -13.32 24.01 -11.17
CA ALA A 423 -12.30 22.98 -11.13
C ALA A 423 -10.89 23.58 -11.39
N LEU A 424 -9.88 22.88 -10.92
CA LEU A 424 -8.47 23.27 -11.09
C LEU A 424 -7.84 22.46 -12.22
N LEU A 425 -7.02 23.13 -13.00
CA LEU A 425 -6.01 22.50 -13.86
C LEU A 425 -4.88 21.92 -12.99
N ASP A 426 -4.05 21.06 -13.60
CA ASP A 426 -2.91 20.45 -12.93
C ASP A 426 -2.05 21.50 -12.21
N THR A 427 -1.67 21.18 -10.98
CA THR A 427 -0.82 22.00 -10.13
C THR A 427 0.04 21.12 -9.23
N THR A 428 0.82 21.72 -8.36
CA THR A 428 1.62 21.02 -7.35
C THR A 428 1.35 21.58 -5.96
N ILE A 429 1.55 20.75 -4.97
CA ILE A 429 1.66 21.17 -3.56
C ILE A 429 3.02 20.74 -3.02
N SER A 430 3.57 21.51 -2.09
CA SER A 430 4.82 21.16 -1.44
C SER A 430 4.88 21.66 0.00
N GLY A 431 5.80 21.09 0.79
CA GLY A 431 6.02 21.48 2.16
C GLY A 431 6.94 20.53 2.90
N VAL A 432 7.05 20.74 4.21
CA VAL A 432 7.69 19.83 5.16
C VAL A 432 6.58 19.19 5.98
N ALA A 433 6.52 17.84 5.99
CA ALA A 433 5.38 17.09 6.51
C ALA A 433 4.99 17.47 7.95
N PHE A 434 5.95 17.43 8.88
CA PHE A 434 5.66 17.72 10.28
C PHE A 434 5.24 19.18 10.48
N GLU A 435 5.80 20.14 9.71
CA GLU A 435 5.40 21.54 9.80
C GLU A 435 3.99 21.75 9.25
N MET A 436 3.68 21.12 8.12
CA MET A 436 2.33 21.19 7.52
C MET A 436 1.29 20.54 8.45
N LEU A 437 1.57 19.37 9.02
CA LEU A 437 0.65 18.68 9.94
C LEU A 437 0.35 19.47 11.21
N LYS A 438 1.23 20.36 11.65
CA LYS A 438 0.97 21.29 12.78
C LYS A 438 -0.07 22.35 12.42
N THR A 439 -0.28 22.64 11.11
CA THR A 439 -1.29 23.61 10.66
C THR A 439 -2.69 23.01 10.52
N VAL A 440 -2.85 21.70 10.72
CA VAL A 440 -4.16 21.03 10.61
C VAL A 440 -5.07 21.52 11.72
N ASP A 441 -6.21 22.08 11.35
CA ASP A 441 -7.18 22.67 12.27
C ASP A 441 -8.60 22.06 12.14
N MET A 442 -8.85 21.25 11.10
CA MET A 442 -10.07 20.41 10.97
C MET A 442 -9.71 19.07 10.34
N VAL A 443 -10.38 18.02 10.84
CA VAL A 443 -10.25 16.64 10.34
C VAL A 443 -11.65 16.07 10.17
N SER A 444 -11.94 15.48 8.99
CA SER A 444 -13.27 14.94 8.70
C SER A 444 -13.54 13.61 9.41
N ASP A 445 -14.82 13.22 9.43
CA ASP A 445 -15.31 12.01 10.10
C ASP A 445 -15.27 10.76 9.21
N THR A 446 -14.84 10.88 7.97
CA THR A 446 -14.84 9.79 6.97
C THR A 446 -13.44 9.53 6.45
N VAL A 447 -13.05 8.26 6.36
CA VAL A 447 -11.77 7.84 5.79
C VAL A 447 -11.98 7.25 4.41
N THR A 448 -11.22 7.75 3.44
CA THR A 448 -11.10 7.19 2.10
C THR A 448 -9.82 6.36 2.00
N TRP A 449 -9.89 5.20 1.34
CA TRP A 449 -8.75 4.32 1.13
C TRP A 449 -8.39 4.20 -0.35
N ASN A 450 -7.10 4.22 -0.65
CA ASN A 450 -6.53 3.81 -1.93
C ASN A 450 -5.55 2.66 -1.69
N SER A 451 -5.67 1.57 -2.44
CA SER A 451 -4.79 0.39 -2.33
C SER A 451 -4.24 -0.08 -3.68
N SER A 452 -4.40 0.71 -4.73
CA SER A 452 -3.93 0.40 -6.07
C SER A 452 -2.42 0.62 -6.27
N GLY A 453 -1.79 1.32 -5.33
CA GLY A 453 -0.39 1.74 -5.41
C GLY A 453 0.62 0.69 -4.92
N PHE A 454 1.87 0.96 -5.28
CA PHE A 454 3.04 0.25 -4.80
C PHE A 454 4.02 1.25 -4.19
N CYS A 455 4.51 0.92 -2.99
CA CYS A 455 5.65 1.60 -2.40
C CYS A 455 6.96 1.09 -3.00
N GLY A 456 7.86 1.99 -3.39
CA GLY A 456 9.07 1.68 -4.18
C GLY A 456 10.36 1.47 -3.36
N LYS A 457 10.34 1.50 -2.03
CA LYS A 457 11.56 1.37 -1.22
C LYS A 457 12.30 0.05 -1.48
N LYS A 458 13.40 0.10 -2.26
CA LYS A 458 14.26 -1.02 -2.73
C LYS A 458 13.53 -2.12 -3.50
N GLN A 459 12.26 -2.36 -3.27
CA GLN A 459 11.42 -3.36 -3.91
C GLN A 459 9.97 -2.83 -3.99
N PRO A 460 9.20 -3.13 -5.03
CA PRO A 460 7.80 -2.72 -5.09
C PRO A 460 6.98 -3.50 -4.05
N MET A 461 6.17 -2.83 -3.25
CA MET A 461 5.32 -3.48 -2.25
C MET A 461 3.93 -2.88 -2.29
N PRO A 462 2.86 -3.67 -2.44
CA PRO A 462 1.50 -3.17 -2.36
C PRO A 462 1.21 -2.61 -0.97
N VAL A 463 0.54 -1.45 -0.93
CA VAL A 463 0.21 -0.72 0.29
C VAL A 463 -1.19 -0.15 0.23
N GLY A 464 -1.84 -0.03 1.39
CA GLY A 464 -3.06 0.73 1.58
C GLY A 464 -2.72 2.12 2.10
N LEU A 465 -3.31 3.14 1.51
CA LEU A 465 -3.15 4.55 1.86
C LEU A 465 -4.51 5.08 2.28
N GLY A 466 -4.64 5.63 3.48
CA GLY A 466 -5.92 6.09 3.97
C GLY A 466 -5.87 7.43 4.69
N GLY A 467 -6.95 8.16 4.61
CA GLY A 467 -7.11 9.38 5.38
C GLY A 467 -8.49 10.00 5.29
N PRO A 468 -8.82 10.84 6.26
CA PRO A 468 -9.94 11.77 6.21
C PRO A 468 -9.57 13.01 5.40
N GLU A 469 -10.52 13.87 5.12
CA GLU A 469 -10.18 15.22 4.66
C GLU A 469 -9.50 16.01 5.78
N LEU A 470 -8.44 16.75 5.41
CA LEU A 470 -7.70 17.62 6.32
C LEU A 470 -7.79 19.07 5.84
N ARG A 471 -8.18 20.01 6.73
CA ARG A 471 -7.96 21.44 6.46
C ARG A 471 -6.62 21.86 7.05
N CYS A 472 -5.76 22.42 6.21
CA CYS A 472 -4.40 22.80 6.57
C CYS A 472 -3.92 23.98 5.71
N THR A 473 -2.73 24.46 6.01
CA THR A 473 -2.04 25.48 5.21
C THR A 473 -0.83 24.85 4.52
N LEU A 474 -0.71 25.03 3.21
CA LEU A 474 0.41 24.50 2.44
C LEU A 474 0.78 25.38 1.23
N MET A 475 1.94 25.12 0.65
CA MET A 475 2.43 25.83 -0.52
C MET A 475 1.80 25.24 -1.78
N MET A 476 1.06 26.08 -2.51
CA MET A 476 0.58 25.80 -3.86
C MET A 476 1.61 26.25 -4.89
N GLY A 477 1.93 25.37 -5.83
CA GLY A 477 2.78 25.71 -6.96
C GLY A 477 2.00 26.41 -8.07
N GLY A 478 2.70 27.22 -8.90
CA GLY A 478 2.11 28.00 -9.98
C GLY A 478 2.21 27.37 -11.37
N ARG A 479 2.93 26.30 -11.56
CA ARG A 479 3.04 25.50 -12.81
C ARG A 479 3.51 24.10 -12.51
#